data_56dcf8d57367bb4fc631eea87063d3bb
#
_entry.id   56dcf8d57367bb4fc631eea87063d3bb
#
_cell.length_a   1.000
_cell.length_b   1.000
_cell.length_c   1.000
_cell.angle_alpha   90.00
_cell.angle_beta   90.00
_cell.angle_gamma   90.00
#
_symmetry.space_group_name_H-M   'P 1'
#
loop_
_entity.id
_entity.type
_entity.pdbx_description
1 polymer ?
#
loop_
_entity_poly.entity_id
_entity_poly.type
_entity_poly.pdbx_seq_one_letter_code
_entity_poly.pdbx_strand_id
1 'polypeptide(L)'
;RLSDVPTYREGIIDSALLVMHDWSCGLLLLPEEIDAERGVILEEWRTRRTASRRIWTQMQQKMYPGTQYAKRDVIGDTAVINNFEYQALRDYYHKWYGPDNQAIIVVGDIDVDAIEAKIKALWADVPRRANFGERPIYTVNHNDKPLVAIVTDVEAQGSRITLEYKFDQLP
;
A
#
# COMPACT_ATOMS: atom_id res chain seq x y z
N ARG A 1 7.00 -4.01 7.85
CA ARG A 1 6.80 -4.32 9.28
C ARG A 1 7.76 -5.42 9.70
N LEU A 2 8.49 -5.22 10.78
CA LEU A 2 9.22 -6.27 11.50
C LEU A 2 8.39 -6.63 12.74
N SER A 3 8.16 -7.91 12.98
CA SER A 3 7.45 -8.43 14.15
C SER A 3 8.26 -9.53 14.79
N ASP A 4 7.96 -9.79 16.05
CA ASP A 4 8.58 -10.87 16.84
C ASP A 4 10.11 -10.76 16.95
N VAL A 5 10.60 -9.51 17.04
CA VAL A 5 12.04 -9.24 17.24
C VAL A 5 12.43 -9.67 18.66
N PRO A 6 13.35 -10.63 18.82
CA PRO A 6 13.70 -11.18 20.14
C PRO A 6 14.61 -10.22 20.93
N THR A 7 14.02 -9.27 21.66
CA THR A 7 14.70 -8.17 22.35
C THR A 7 15.77 -8.64 23.38
N TYR A 8 15.69 -9.89 23.81
CA TYR A 8 16.70 -10.51 24.70
C TYR A 8 18.04 -10.81 24.00
N ARG A 9 18.10 -10.72 22.65
CA ARG A 9 19.35 -10.93 21.91
C ARG A 9 20.10 -9.62 21.76
N GLU A 10 21.37 -9.62 22.17
CA GLU A 10 22.24 -8.47 22.01
C GLU A 10 22.36 -8.03 20.54
N GLY A 11 22.31 -6.73 20.30
CA GLY A 11 22.43 -6.11 18.96
C GLY A 11 21.23 -6.31 18.02
N ILE A 12 20.21 -7.10 18.40
CA ILE A 12 19.09 -7.40 17.51
C ILE A 12 18.25 -6.15 17.20
N ILE A 13 18.10 -5.26 18.17
CA ILE A 13 17.36 -4.01 17.96
C ILE A 13 18.09 -3.11 16.95
N ASP A 14 19.40 -3.01 17.04
CA ASP A 14 20.21 -2.23 16.09
C ASP A 14 20.10 -2.81 14.68
N SER A 15 20.15 -4.12 14.55
CA SER A 15 19.91 -4.80 13.27
C SER A 15 18.51 -4.57 12.72
N ALA A 16 17.50 -4.61 13.58
CA ALA A 16 16.12 -4.36 13.18
C ALA A 16 15.91 -2.91 12.72
N LEU A 17 16.47 -1.94 13.42
CA LEU A 17 16.44 -0.52 13.04
C LEU A 17 17.18 -0.29 11.73
N LEU A 18 18.33 -0.94 11.52
CA LEU A 18 19.08 -0.84 10.27
C LEU A 18 18.27 -1.38 9.08
N VAL A 19 17.63 -2.55 9.22
CA VAL A 19 16.74 -3.08 8.18
C VAL A 19 15.60 -2.12 7.87
N MET A 20 14.98 -1.52 8.89
CA MET A 20 13.92 -0.53 8.68
C MET A 20 14.44 0.73 7.98
N HIS A 21 15.64 1.18 8.32
CA HIS A 21 16.30 2.28 7.66
C HIS A 21 16.48 1.99 6.17
N ASP A 22 17.09 0.85 5.82
CA ASP A 22 17.33 0.47 4.43
C ASP A 22 16.03 0.32 3.63
N TRP A 23 14.97 -0.20 4.23
CA TRP A 23 13.66 -0.22 3.58
C TRP A 23 13.09 1.18 3.33
N SER A 24 13.39 2.12 4.23
CA SER A 24 12.84 3.46 4.16
C SER A 24 13.50 4.36 3.10
N CYS A 25 14.80 4.16 2.84
CA CYS A 25 15.56 5.07 1.99
C CYS A 25 16.66 4.42 1.13
N GLY A 26 16.98 3.13 1.34
CA GLY A 26 18.12 2.43 0.75
C GLY A 26 17.79 1.29 -0.22
N LEU A 27 16.55 1.13 -0.68
CA LEU A 27 16.21 0.06 -1.61
C LEU A 27 16.90 0.23 -2.95
N LEU A 28 17.61 -0.81 -3.39
CA LEU A 28 18.36 -0.81 -4.66
C LEU A 28 17.44 -0.93 -5.87
N LEU A 29 16.31 -1.61 -5.74
CA LEU A 29 15.33 -1.85 -6.80
C LEU A 29 16.00 -2.37 -8.08
N LEU A 30 16.77 -3.45 -7.93
CA LEU A 30 17.46 -4.10 -9.04
C LEU A 30 16.45 -4.72 -10.02
N PRO A 31 16.73 -4.71 -11.33
CA PRO A 31 15.81 -5.27 -12.34
C PRO A 31 15.40 -6.71 -12.04
N GLU A 32 16.35 -7.56 -11.69
CA GLU A 32 16.12 -8.97 -11.36
C GLU A 32 15.20 -9.17 -10.15
N GLU A 33 15.33 -8.31 -9.14
CA GLU A 33 14.47 -8.35 -7.95
C GLU A 33 13.05 -7.86 -8.26
N ILE A 34 12.95 -6.82 -9.08
CA ILE A 34 11.64 -6.32 -9.54
C ILE A 34 10.92 -7.39 -10.36
N ASP A 35 11.61 -8.07 -11.26
CA ASP A 35 11.00 -9.11 -12.09
C ASP A 35 10.60 -10.35 -11.26
N ALA A 36 11.40 -10.72 -10.28
CA ALA A 36 11.05 -11.77 -9.34
C ALA A 36 9.76 -11.41 -8.56
N GLU A 37 9.67 -10.18 -8.06
CA GLU A 37 8.50 -9.70 -7.30
C GLU A 37 7.24 -9.58 -8.16
N ARG A 38 7.34 -9.27 -9.48
CA ARG A 38 6.20 -9.31 -10.41
C ARG A 38 5.50 -10.66 -10.36
N GLY A 39 6.26 -11.76 -10.38
CA GLY A 39 5.73 -13.10 -10.29
C GLY A 39 4.96 -13.35 -8.99
N VAL A 40 5.49 -12.88 -7.87
CA VAL A 40 4.85 -12.98 -6.55
C VAL A 40 3.53 -12.22 -6.52
N ILE A 41 3.50 -10.97 -6.99
CA ILE A 41 2.28 -10.15 -7.02
C ILE A 41 1.22 -10.74 -7.97
N LEU A 42 1.61 -11.26 -9.12
CA LEU A 42 0.69 -11.92 -10.05
C LEU A 42 0.09 -13.19 -9.44
N GLU A 43 0.86 -13.95 -8.68
CA GLU A 43 0.37 -15.13 -7.98
C GLU A 43 -0.58 -14.75 -6.84
N GLU A 44 -0.27 -13.69 -6.10
CA GLU A 44 -1.19 -13.12 -5.12
C GLU A 44 -2.51 -12.66 -5.76
N TRP A 45 -2.44 -11.97 -6.89
CA TRP A 45 -3.61 -11.57 -7.67
C TRP A 45 -4.46 -12.79 -8.08
N ARG A 46 -3.81 -13.84 -8.58
CA ARG A 46 -4.47 -15.07 -9.00
C ARG A 46 -5.19 -15.76 -7.85
N THR A 47 -4.52 -15.92 -6.72
CA THR A 47 -5.06 -16.63 -5.54
C THR A 47 -6.17 -15.85 -4.84
N ARG A 48 -6.13 -14.54 -4.89
CA ARG A 48 -7.17 -13.67 -4.28
C ARG A 48 -8.39 -13.45 -5.17
N ARG A 49 -8.41 -13.96 -6.40
CA ARG A 49 -9.51 -13.77 -7.37
C ARG A 49 -10.69 -14.71 -7.10
N THR A 50 -11.24 -14.67 -5.90
CA THR A 50 -12.47 -15.38 -5.52
C THR A 50 -13.71 -14.78 -6.18
N ALA A 51 -14.84 -15.51 -6.19
CA ALA A 51 -16.13 -15.00 -6.67
C ALA A 51 -16.50 -13.66 -6.01
N SER A 52 -16.36 -13.55 -4.70
CA SER A 52 -16.62 -12.31 -3.96
C SER A 52 -15.75 -11.15 -4.44
N ARG A 53 -14.48 -11.40 -4.74
CA ARG A 53 -13.57 -10.37 -5.26
C ARG A 53 -13.94 -9.92 -6.66
N ARG A 54 -14.28 -10.85 -7.54
CA ARG A 54 -14.72 -10.55 -8.91
C ARG A 54 -16.01 -9.72 -8.92
N ILE A 55 -16.98 -10.11 -8.09
CA ILE A 55 -18.22 -9.36 -7.89
C ILE A 55 -17.93 -7.95 -7.38
N TRP A 56 -17.11 -7.83 -6.34
CA TRP A 56 -16.75 -6.53 -5.76
C TRP A 56 -16.11 -5.59 -6.77
N THR A 57 -15.15 -6.07 -7.55
CA THR A 57 -14.48 -5.26 -8.58
C THR A 57 -15.46 -4.71 -9.62
N GLN A 58 -16.42 -5.54 -10.07
CA GLN A 58 -17.45 -5.10 -11.02
C GLN A 58 -18.43 -4.11 -10.36
N MET A 59 -18.79 -4.33 -9.10
CA MET A 59 -19.64 -3.41 -8.34
C MET A 59 -18.99 -2.04 -8.18
N GLN A 60 -17.72 -1.99 -7.80
CA GLN A 60 -16.99 -0.71 -7.63
C GLN A 60 -17.03 0.15 -8.88
N GLN A 61 -16.86 -0.44 -10.07
CA GLN A 61 -16.93 0.29 -11.33
C GLN A 61 -18.29 0.96 -11.57
N LYS A 62 -19.36 0.30 -11.12
CA LYS A 62 -20.73 0.82 -11.26
C LYS A 62 -21.12 1.79 -10.14
N MET A 63 -20.63 1.57 -8.93
CA MET A 63 -20.97 2.37 -7.76
C MET A 63 -20.14 3.65 -7.64
N TYR A 64 -18.93 3.68 -8.23
CA TYR A 64 -18.01 4.82 -8.17
C TYR A 64 -17.58 5.30 -9.57
N PRO A 65 -18.53 5.54 -10.50
CA PRO A 65 -18.20 5.89 -11.87
C PRO A 65 -17.36 7.17 -11.95
N GLY A 66 -16.36 7.16 -12.83
CA GLY A 66 -15.49 8.30 -13.07
C GLY A 66 -14.41 8.56 -12.01
N THR A 67 -14.44 7.84 -10.88
CA THR A 67 -13.48 8.03 -9.78
C THR A 67 -12.23 7.17 -9.94
N GLN A 68 -11.19 7.49 -9.19
CA GLN A 68 -10.00 6.65 -9.09
C GLN A 68 -10.30 5.32 -8.38
N TYR A 69 -11.27 5.30 -7.47
CA TYR A 69 -11.70 4.08 -6.76
C TYR A 69 -12.30 3.04 -7.71
N ALA A 70 -12.95 3.46 -8.79
CA ALA A 70 -13.46 2.56 -9.81
C ALA A 70 -12.36 1.97 -10.72
N LYS A 71 -11.20 2.63 -10.82
CA LYS A 71 -10.14 2.29 -11.77
C LYS A 71 -8.95 1.60 -11.13
N ARG A 72 -8.70 1.84 -9.83
CA ARG A 72 -7.50 1.38 -9.13
C ARG A 72 -7.85 0.31 -8.12
N ASP A 73 -7.55 -0.92 -8.44
CA ASP A 73 -7.52 -2.00 -7.47
C ASP A 73 -6.22 -1.91 -6.65
N VAL A 74 -6.29 -2.23 -5.35
CA VAL A 74 -5.14 -2.18 -4.44
C VAL A 74 -4.01 -3.10 -4.89
N ILE A 75 -4.35 -4.28 -5.42
CA ILE A 75 -3.35 -5.24 -5.92
C ILE A 75 -2.77 -4.81 -7.27
N GLY A 76 -3.43 -3.88 -7.97
CA GLY A 76 -3.01 -3.40 -9.27
C GLY A 76 -3.67 -4.12 -10.44
N ASP A 77 -3.32 -3.65 -11.64
CA ASP A 77 -3.73 -4.21 -12.92
C ASP A 77 -2.63 -5.12 -13.46
N THR A 78 -2.99 -6.32 -13.90
CA THR A 78 -2.02 -7.32 -14.38
C THR A 78 -1.24 -6.86 -15.60
N ALA A 79 -1.86 -6.08 -16.50
CA ALA A 79 -1.16 -5.52 -17.65
C ALA A 79 -0.11 -4.49 -17.20
N VAL A 80 -0.43 -3.67 -16.19
CA VAL A 80 0.53 -2.73 -15.61
C VAL A 80 1.65 -3.49 -14.89
N ILE A 81 1.32 -4.45 -14.03
CA ILE A 81 2.30 -5.23 -13.27
C ILE A 81 3.30 -5.91 -14.20
N ASN A 82 2.84 -6.48 -15.30
CA ASN A 82 3.72 -7.16 -16.26
C ASN A 82 4.62 -6.21 -17.05
N ASN A 83 4.20 -4.97 -17.29
CA ASN A 83 4.82 -4.14 -18.31
C ASN A 83 5.35 -2.78 -17.82
N PHE A 84 5.22 -2.43 -16.52
CA PHE A 84 5.77 -1.15 -16.06
C PHE A 84 7.31 -1.15 -16.16
N GLU A 85 7.86 -0.03 -16.56
CA GLU A 85 9.30 0.18 -16.62
C GLU A 85 9.91 0.23 -15.22
N TYR A 86 11.10 -0.36 -15.03
CA TYR A 86 11.80 -0.36 -13.74
C TYR A 86 11.97 1.05 -13.17
N GLN A 87 12.19 2.02 -14.06
CA GLN A 87 12.36 3.41 -13.66
C GLN A 87 11.08 3.99 -13.02
N ALA A 88 9.90 3.57 -13.48
CA ALA A 88 8.64 4.02 -12.89
C ALA A 88 8.51 3.63 -11.41
N LEU A 89 8.96 2.42 -11.04
CA LEU A 89 9.00 1.99 -9.64
C LEU A 89 10.03 2.77 -8.82
N ARG A 90 11.23 3.00 -9.39
CA ARG A 90 12.26 3.80 -8.73
C ARG A 90 11.81 5.23 -8.51
N ASP A 91 11.19 5.85 -9.51
CA ASP A 91 10.64 7.21 -9.42
C ASP A 91 9.54 7.30 -8.37
N TYR A 92 8.67 6.28 -8.29
CA TYR A 92 7.65 6.20 -7.26
C TYR A 92 8.28 6.10 -5.86
N TYR A 93 9.24 5.20 -5.66
CA TYR A 93 9.94 5.04 -4.40
C TYR A 93 10.65 6.33 -3.99
N HIS A 94 11.43 6.92 -4.91
CA HIS A 94 12.13 8.17 -4.65
C HIS A 94 11.20 9.36 -4.40
N LYS A 95 10.02 9.36 -4.98
CA LYS A 95 9.04 10.42 -4.75
C LYS A 95 8.36 10.30 -3.40
N TRP A 96 7.96 9.09 -3.00
CA TRP A 96 7.04 8.91 -1.89
C TRP A 96 7.70 8.41 -0.60
N TYR A 97 8.86 7.78 -0.68
CA TYR A 97 9.62 7.28 0.46
C TYR A 97 10.69 8.28 0.87
N GLY A 98 10.32 9.23 1.70
CA GLY A 98 11.21 10.22 2.28
C GLY A 98 10.83 10.50 3.74
N PRO A 99 11.73 11.05 4.55
CA PRO A 99 11.52 11.26 5.98
C PRO A 99 10.30 12.13 6.28
N ASP A 100 9.93 13.02 5.37
CA ASP A 100 8.77 13.91 5.52
C ASP A 100 7.42 13.18 5.37
N ASN A 101 7.42 11.93 4.90
CA ASN A 101 6.23 11.11 4.69
C ASN A 101 6.28 9.76 5.40
N GLN A 102 7.15 9.61 6.39
CA GLN A 102 7.33 8.37 7.12
C GLN A 102 7.13 8.59 8.62
N ALA A 103 6.63 7.57 9.27
CA ALA A 103 6.58 7.46 10.72
C ALA A 103 7.19 6.13 11.15
N ILE A 104 8.01 6.17 12.18
CA ILE A 104 8.60 4.98 12.79
C ILE A 104 7.85 4.71 14.08
N ILE A 105 7.28 3.53 14.21
CA ILE A 105 6.55 3.10 15.41
C ILE A 105 7.25 1.86 15.95
N VAL A 106 7.73 1.94 17.17
CA VAL A 106 8.38 0.83 17.89
C VAL A 106 7.57 0.51 19.13
N VAL A 107 7.18 -0.74 19.29
CA VAL A 107 6.38 -1.21 20.42
C VAL A 107 6.98 -2.50 20.97
N GLY A 108 7.21 -2.55 22.26
CA GLY A 108 7.75 -3.74 22.92
C GLY A 108 8.39 -3.45 24.28
N ASP A 109 9.10 -4.43 24.80
CA ASP A 109 9.92 -4.28 26.00
C ASP A 109 11.26 -3.64 25.63
N ILE A 110 11.30 -2.31 25.71
CA ILE A 110 12.40 -1.48 25.25
C ILE A 110 12.59 -0.25 26.15
N ASP A 111 13.81 0.27 26.19
CA ASP A 111 14.08 1.60 26.70
C ASP A 111 13.73 2.64 25.61
N VAL A 112 12.71 3.45 25.88
CA VAL A 112 12.16 4.40 24.91
C VAL A 112 13.18 5.48 24.53
N ASP A 113 13.90 6.04 25.51
CA ASP A 113 14.86 7.12 25.30
C ASP A 113 16.08 6.61 24.50
N ALA A 114 16.55 5.43 24.81
CA ALA A 114 17.64 4.78 24.06
C ALA A 114 17.24 4.50 22.60
N ILE A 115 16.03 4.01 22.36
CA ILE A 115 15.52 3.74 20.99
C ILE A 115 15.32 5.05 20.24
N GLU A 116 14.76 6.08 20.85
CA GLU A 116 14.60 7.38 20.22
C GLU A 116 15.96 7.96 19.79
N ALA A 117 16.98 7.89 20.66
CA ALA A 117 18.31 8.35 20.33
C ALA A 117 18.93 7.58 19.14
N LYS A 118 18.76 6.25 19.09
CA LYS A 118 19.22 5.40 17.97
C LYS A 118 18.51 5.76 16.67
N ILE A 119 17.20 5.95 16.69
CA ILE A 119 16.42 6.37 15.51
C ILE A 119 16.91 7.71 15.01
N LYS A 120 17.06 8.71 15.88
CA LYS A 120 17.56 10.04 15.51
C LYS A 120 18.94 9.97 14.87
N ALA A 121 19.84 9.17 15.41
CA ALA A 121 21.18 8.99 14.86
C ALA A 121 21.17 8.30 13.49
N LEU A 122 20.39 7.22 13.35
CA LEU A 122 20.38 6.41 12.14
C LEU A 122 19.71 7.12 10.95
N TRP A 123 18.69 7.95 11.21
CA TRP A 123 18.00 8.71 10.14
C TRP A 123 18.52 10.15 9.96
N ALA A 124 19.57 10.55 10.69
CA ALA A 124 20.10 11.92 10.65
C ALA A 124 20.52 12.36 9.24
N ASP A 125 21.11 11.44 8.46
CA ASP A 125 21.66 11.71 7.15
C ASP A 125 20.67 11.42 6.00
N VAL A 126 19.44 10.98 6.29
CA VAL A 126 18.43 10.73 5.26
C VAL A 126 17.96 12.05 4.67
N PRO A 127 18.23 12.32 3.37
CA PRO A 127 17.93 13.61 2.80
C PRO A 127 16.44 13.84 2.68
N ARG A 128 15.98 15.04 3.06
CA ARG A 128 14.63 15.49 2.76
C ARG A 128 14.45 15.60 1.25
N ARG A 129 13.28 15.18 0.77
CA ARG A 129 12.99 15.23 -0.66
C ARG A 129 12.29 16.54 -1.00
N ALA A 130 13.01 17.42 -1.69
CA ALA A 130 12.55 18.78 -2.01
C ALA A 130 11.23 18.86 -2.83
N ASN A 131 10.85 17.79 -3.49
CA ASN A 131 9.67 17.72 -4.38
C ASN A 131 8.60 16.77 -3.86
N PHE A 132 8.50 16.60 -2.57
CA PHE A 132 7.41 15.85 -1.97
C PHE A 132 6.12 16.66 -2.19
N GLY A 133 5.37 16.30 -3.22
CA GLY A 133 4.09 16.94 -3.53
C GLY A 133 3.01 16.57 -2.51
N GLU A 134 2.01 17.43 -2.38
CA GLU A 134 0.82 17.08 -1.59
C GLU A 134 0.19 15.79 -2.14
N ARG A 135 -0.24 14.93 -1.24
CA ARG A 135 -0.98 13.73 -1.61
C ARG A 135 -2.32 14.15 -2.21
N PRO A 136 -2.62 13.78 -3.47
CA PRO A 136 -3.89 14.15 -4.05
C PRO A 136 -5.05 13.48 -3.34
N ILE A 137 -6.07 14.27 -3.00
CA ILE A 137 -7.32 13.78 -2.43
C ILE A 137 -8.27 13.53 -3.60
N TYR A 138 -8.74 12.30 -3.72
CA TYR A 138 -9.73 11.94 -4.73
C TYR A 138 -11.11 11.90 -4.08
N THR A 139 -12.03 12.71 -4.57
CA THR A 139 -13.40 12.76 -4.07
C THR A 139 -14.27 11.72 -4.78
N VAL A 140 -15.32 11.30 -4.09
CA VAL A 140 -16.40 10.51 -4.66
C VAL A 140 -17.60 11.44 -4.81
N ASN A 141 -18.02 11.68 -6.04
CA ASN A 141 -19.15 12.56 -6.30
C ASN A 141 -20.45 11.93 -5.77
N HIS A 142 -21.32 12.80 -5.25
CA HIS A 142 -22.69 12.43 -4.97
C HIS A 142 -23.42 12.08 -6.28
N ASN A 143 -24.42 11.24 -6.17
CA ASN A 143 -25.26 10.88 -7.31
C ASN A 143 -26.69 11.35 -7.06
N ASP A 144 -27.29 12.03 -8.04
CA ASP A 144 -28.65 12.55 -7.96
C ASP A 144 -29.71 11.43 -8.05
N LYS A 145 -29.34 10.32 -8.64
CA LYS A 145 -30.21 9.15 -8.81
C LYS A 145 -29.55 7.91 -8.22
N PRO A 146 -30.35 6.96 -7.71
CA PRO A 146 -29.81 5.69 -7.25
C PRO A 146 -28.98 4.99 -8.34
N LEU A 147 -27.80 4.52 -7.97
CA LEU A 147 -26.99 3.66 -8.80
C LEU A 147 -27.35 2.22 -8.51
N VAL A 148 -27.57 1.44 -9.55
CA VAL A 148 -27.91 0.01 -9.42
C VAL A 148 -26.80 -0.83 -10.02
N ALA A 149 -26.24 -1.74 -9.25
CA ALA A 149 -25.28 -2.74 -9.72
C ALA A 149 -25.87 -4.14 -9.48
N ILE A 150 -26.09 -4.86 -10.59
CA ILE A 150 -26.44 -6.28 -10.55
C ILE A 150 -25.26 -7.03 -11.13
N VAL A 151 -24.66 -7.89 -10.32
CA VAL A 151 -23.48 -8.67 -10.69
C VAL A 151 -23.70 -10.11 -10.31
N THR A 152 -23.41 -11.03 -11.22
CA THR A 152 -23.50 -12.46 -10.99
C THR A 152 -22.14 -13.12 -11.22
N ASP A 153 -21.91 -14.21 -10.51
CA ASP A 153 -20.71 -15.04 -10.70
C ASP A 153 -21.08 -16.51 -10.50
N VAL A 154 -20.56 -17.36 -11.38
CA VAL A 154 -20.92 -18.80 -11.39
C VAL A 154 -20.50 -19.55 -10.12
N GLU A 155 -19.51 -19.04 -9.40
CA GLU A 155 -19.02 -19.62 -8.15
C GLU A 155 -19.66 -18.97 -6.91
N ALA A 156 -20.61 -18.04 -7.10
CA ALA A 156 -21.29 -17.40 -5.97
C ALA A 156 -22.21 -18.41 -5.27
N GLN A 157 -21.97 -18.62 -3.97
CA GLN A 157 -22.73 -19.59 -3.17
C GLN A 157 -24.05 -19.04 -2.61
N GLY A 158 -24.35 -17.77 -2.89
CA GLY A 158 -25.58 -17.13 -2.40
C GLY A 158 -25.77 -15.74 -2.98
N SER A 159 -26.90 -15.14 -2.65
CA SER A 159 -27.26 -13.78 -3.04
C SER A 159 -27.07 -12.81 -1.90
N ARG A 160 -26.58 -11.61 -2.23
CA ARG A 160 -26.44 -10.50 -1.29
C ARG A 160 -27.08 -9.25 -1.88
N ILE A 161 -27.84 -8.53 -1.08
CA ILE A 161 -28.32 -7.19 -1.38
C ILE A 161 -27.61 -6.23 -0.44
N THR A 162 -26.99 -5.20 -1.02
CA THR A 162 -26.33 -4.13 -0.25
C THR A 162 -26.94 -2.81 -0.63
N LEU A 163 -27.30 -2.03 0.37
CA LEU A 163 -27.74 -0.65 0.24
C LEU A 163 -26.62 0.23 0.78
N GLU A 164 -26.11 1.14 -0.05
CA GLU A 164 -24.95 1.97 0.25
C GLU A 164 -25.32 3.44 0.14
N TYR A 165 -25.07 4.18 1.21
CA TYR A 165 -25.23 5.63 1.23
C TYR A 165 -23.86 6.30 1.24
N LYS A 166 -23.67 7.23 0.34
CA LYS A 166 -22.45 8.05 0.24
C LYS A 166 -22.71 9.38 0.94
N PHE A 167 -21.80 9.75 1.81
CA PHE A 167 -21.82 11.05 2.49
C PHE A 167 -20.38 11.51 2.72
N ASP A 168 -20.19 12.80 2.90
CA ASP A 168 -18.88 13.36 3.20
C ASP A 168 -18.44 12.93 4.60
N GLN A 169 -17.14 12.71 4.77
CA GLN A 169 -16.59 12.43 6.07
C GLN A 169 -16.85 13.62 6.98
N LEU A 170 -17.51 13.36 8.11
CA LEU A 170 -17.66 14.36 9.15
C LEU A 170 -16.28 14.68 9.76
N PRO A 171 -16.02 15.94 10.07
CA PRO A 171 -14.75 16.37 10.65
C PRO A 171 -14.50 15.76 12.04
#